data_ab75c4db3a045696f4c178619c80d6ee
#
_entry.id   ab75c4db3a045696f4c178619c80d6ee
#
_cell.length_a   1.000
_cell.length_b   1.000
_cell.length_c   1.000
_cell.angle_alpha   90.00
_cell.angle_beta   90.00
_cell.angle_gamma   90.00
#
_symmetry.space_group_name_H-M   'P 1'
#
loop_
_entity.id
_entity.type
_entity.pdbx_description
1 polymer ?
#
loop_
_entity_poly.entity_id
_entity_poly.type
_entity_poly.pdbx_seq_one_letter_code
_entity_poly.pdbx_strand_id
1 'polypeptide(L)'
;MLRFVSAGESHGQALIAWVSGFPAGVPVDLEFIQRELHRRQLGYGRGARQRIEKDQPDIIAGVRHGHTIGAPIAVRIENRDWANWEKALPVEDTEGADDAQRPLTAPRPGHADLAGALKFNFHDARYVLERASARETASRVAAGALAKLLLREFAAEVLSHTIAVGHARLERDAAWEEIETVCKNLESPLRCVDGTAEAKMKAEVDHALRAGDSVGGVFEVIAHGIPPGLGSHAQWDEKLDARLARAVMSIQAVKAVELGSGVSNSSSYGSEVQDEIRYDAPSKRFARSSNRAGGLEGGITNGQDIVVRGYLKPISTLRRPLLSADMKTKEAVKAAYERSDVCVVPAGGVVGEAMVSLELAAAFLEKFGGDSLAETRRNFDGNQKQLDAF
;
A
#
# COMPACT_ATOMS: atom_id res chain seq x y z
N MET A 1 3.99 -4.79 -20.54
CA MET A 1 4.16 -5.01 -19.07
C MET A 1 3.84 -3.72 -18.33
N LEU A 2 2.93 -3.76 -17.37
CA LEU A 2 2.62 -2.64 -16.49
C LEU A 2 3.83 -2.30 -15.61
N ARG A 3 4.20 -1.02 -15.53
CA ARG A 3 5.32 -0.55 -14.73
C ARG A 3 4.95 0.72 -13.98
N PHE A 4 5.29 0.78 -12.70
CA PHE A 4 5.12 1.95 -11.84
C PHE A 4 6.47 2.45 -11.32
N VAL A 5 6.65 3.76 -11.32
CA VAL A 5 7.81 4.46 -10.76
C VAL A 5 7.30 5.69 -10.02
N SER A 6 7.92 6.01 -8.88
CA SER A 6 7.64 7.24 -8.12
C SER A 6 8.89 8.11 -7.99
N ALA A 7 8.68 9.41 -7.94
CA ALA A 7 9.70 10.42 -7.67
C ALA A 7 9.17 11.48 -6.69
N GLY A 8 10.07 12.32 -6.20
CA GLY A 8 9.75 13.41 -5.27
C GLY A 8 10.12 13.11 -3.83
N GLU A 9 10.30 14.15 -3.07
CA GLU A 9 10.73 14.18 -1.68
C GLU A 9 9.59 14.61 -0.77
N SER A 10 9.70 14.28 0.52
CA SER A 10 8.66 14.56 1.52
C SER A 10 8.29 16.04 1.61
N HIS A 11 9.29 16.93 1.56
CA HIS A 11 9.15 18.36 1.60
C HIS A 11 9.65 19.03 0.31
N GLY A 12 9.84 18.27 -0.78
CA GLY A 12 10.08 18.81 -2.10
C GLY A 12 8.80 19.38 -2.73
N GLN A 13 8.91 19.92 -3.92
CA GLN A 13 7.83 20.65 -4.61
C GLN A 13 6.57 19.79 -4.84
N ALA A 14 6.76 18.54 -5.24
CA ALA A 14 5.68 17.60 -5.54
C ALA A 14 6.15 16.15 -5.47
N LEU A 15 5.18 15.24 -5.41
CA LEU A 15 5.38 13.82 -5.67
C LEU A 15 4.88 13.50 -7.07
N ILE A 16 5.56 12.58 -7.74
CA ILE A 16 5.20 12.10 -9.08
C ILE A 16 4.94 10.58 -9.02
N ALA A 17 3.82 10.18 -9.60
CA ALA A 17 3.56 8.80 -9.97
C ALA A 17 3.62 8.68 -11.49
N TRP A 18 4.42 7.76 -11.99
CA TRP A 18 4.52 7.45 -13.40
C TRP A 18 4.13 6.00 -13.64
N VAL A 19 3.16 5.77 -14.52
CA VAL A 19 2.63 4.44 -14.86
C VAL A 19 2.70 4.24 -16.36
N SER A 20 3.28 3.15 -16.83
CA SER A 20 3.32 2.78 -18.25
C SER A 20 2.83 1.36 -18.49
N GLY A 21 2.49 1.03 -19.73
CA GLY A 21 1.93 -0.26 -20.11
C GLY A 21 0.46 -0.40 -19.74
N PHE A 22 -0.25 0.71 -19.62
CA PHE A 22 -1.69 0.75 -19.40
C PHE A 22 -2.43 0.73 -20.76
N PRO A 23 -3.49 -0.10 -20.95
CA PRO A 23 -4.22 -0.14 -22.20
C PRO A 23 -4.96 1.18 -22.45
N ALA A 24 -5.15 1.53 -23.73
CA ALA A 24 -5.96 2.67 -24.11
C ALA A 24 -7.46 2.41 -23.82
N GLY A 25 -8.22 3.47 -23.52
CA GLY A 25 -9.66 3.42 -23.36
C GLY A 25 -10.16 3.05 -21.96
N VAL A 26 -9.29 2.91 -20.97
CA VAL A 26 -9.72 2.72 -19.57
C VAL A 26 -10.29 4.03 -19.04
N PRO A 27 -11.54 4.03 -18.50
CA PRO A 27 -12.12 5.22 -17.87
C PRO A 27 -11.31 5.64 -16.65
N VAL A 28 -11.02 6.93 -16.55
CA VAL A 28 -10.28 7.52 -15.42
C VAL A 28 -11.21 8.46 -14.65
N ASP A 29 -11.62 8.02 -13.47
CA ASP A 29 -12.41 8.77 -12.51
C ASP A 29 -11.48 9.52 -11.55
N LEU A 30 -11.35 10.84 -11.70
CA LEU A 30 -10.51 11.70 -10.86
C LEU A 30 -11.04 11.78 -9.42
N GLU A 31 -12.35 11.76 -9.21
CA GLU A 31 -12.96 11.80 -7.88
C GLU A 31 -12.64 10.52 -7.12
N PHE A 32 -12.63 9.39 -7.82
CA PHE A 32 -12.19 8.13 -7.23
C PHE A 32 -10.73 8.18 -6.78
N ILE A 33 -9.81 8.66 -7.64
CA ILE A 33 -8.39 8.79 -7.29
C ILE A 33 -8.21 9.73 -6.09
N GLN A 34 -8.91 10.86 -6.08
CA GLN A 34 -8.88 11.81 -4.98
C GLN A 34 -9.41 11.20 -3.68
N ARG A 35 -10.48 10.39 -3.75
CA ARG A 35 -11.04 9.67 -2.60
C ARG A 35 -10.03 8.67 -2.03
N GLU A 36 -9.33 7.91 -2.86
CA GLU A 36 -8.29 6.99 -2.41
C GLU A 36 -7.12 7.72 -1.73
N LEU A 37 -6.67 8.84 -2.27
CA LEU A 37 -5.68 9.70 -1.64
C LEU A 37 -6.18 10.23 -0.28
N HIS A 38 -7.44 10.63 -0.21
CA HIS A 38 -8.06 11.08 1.04
C HIS A 38 -8.14 9.94 2.07
N ARG A 39 -8.57 8.74 1.66
CA ARG A 39 -8.59 7.53 2.51
C ARG A 39 -7.23 7.25 3.15
N ARG A 40 -6.12 7.44 2.42
CA ARG A 40 -4.75 7.29 2.94
C ARG A 40 -4.44 8.28 4.07
N GLN A 41 -5.03 9.47 4.04
CA GLN A 41 -4.79 10.53 5.04
C GLN A 41 -5.58 10.30 6.34
N LEU A 42 -6.67 9.54 6.31
CA LEU A 42 -7.55 9.28 7.44
C LEU A 42 -6.94 8.25 8.42
N GLY A 43 -7.55 8.15 9.60
CA GLY A 43 -7.24 7.17 10.63
C GLY A 43 -6.98 7.82 11.99
N TYR A 44 -7.24 7.06 13.06
CA TYR A 44 -6.98 7.48 14.43
C TYR A 44 -5.49 7.42 14.77
N GLY A 45 -4.99 8.41 15.49
CA GLY A 45 -3.55 8.52 15.81
C GLY A 45 -2.71 9.21 14.74
N ARG A 46 -3.34 9.83 13.72
CA ARG A 46 -2.64 10.59 12.68
C ARG A 46 -2.12 11.92 13.19
N GLY A 47 -0.93 12.32 12.73
CA GLY A 47 -0.26 13.57 13.10
C GLY A 47 -0.86 14.80 12.43
N ALA A 48 -0.45 15.99 12.92
CA ALA A 48 -0.97 17.29 12.46
C ALA A 48 -0.70 17.56 10.96
N ARG A 49 0.34 16.97 10.37
CA ARG A 49 0.67 17.14 8.94
C ARG A 49 -0.48 16.74 8.02
N GLN A 50 -1.27 15.72 8.39
CA GLN A 50 -2.42 15.27 7.59
C GLN A 50 -3.52 16.35 7.47
N ARG A 51 -3.50 17.39 8.32
CA ARG A 51 -4.42 18.52 8.23
C ARG A 51 -3.95 19.61 7.25
N ILE A 52 -2.65 19.65 6.97
CA ILE A 52 -2.03 20.61 6.06
C ILE A 52 -2.13 20.09 4.63
N GLU A 53 -1.72 18.84 4.42
CA GLU A 53 -1.71 18.21 3.13
C GLU A 53 -3.14 17.81 2.73
N LYS A 54 -3.57 18.27 1.57
CA LYS A 54 -4.80 17.85 0.89
C LYS A 54 -4.38 17.31 -0.46
N ASP A 55 -4.06 16.02 -0.49
CA ASP A 55 -3.56 15.37 -1.69
C ASP A 55 -4.60 15.46 -2.81
N GLN A 56 -4.22 16.11 -3.90
CA GLN A 56 -5.03 16.22 -5.11
C GLN A 56 -4.24 15.66 -6.29
N PRO A 57 -4.84 14.77 -7.09
CA PRO A 57 -4.18 14.23 -8.27
C PRO A 57 -4.27 15.24 -9.41
N ASP A 58 -3.13 15.61 -9.98
CA ASP A 58 -3.02 16.39 -11.20
C ASP A 58 -2.44 15.47 -12.29
N ILE A 59 -3.30 15.01 -13.21
CA ILE A 59 -2.88 14.13 -14.31
C ILE A 59 -2.36 14.97 -15.45
N ILE A 60 -1.04 15.04 -15.61
CA ILE A 60 -0.37 15.87 -16.60
C ILE A 60 -0.17 15.16 -17.95
N ALA A 61 -0.20 13.83 -18.00
CA ALA A 61 0.00 13.05 -19.22
C ALA A 61 -0.77 11.72 -19.21
N GLY A 62 -1.00 11.12 -20.39
CA GLY A 62 -1.50 9.75 -20.55
C GLY A 62 -3.02 9.59 -20.51
N VAL A 63 -3.78 10.67 -20.22
CA VAL A 63 -5.25 10.66 -20.16
C VAL A 63 -5.81 11.81 -20.98
N ARG A 64 -6.84 11.57 -21.78
CA ARG A 64 -7.58 12.59 -22.54
C ARG A 64 -9.07 12.25 -22.53
N HIS A 65 -9.91 13.27 -22.34
CA HIS A 65 -11.37 13.12 -22.27
C HIS A 65 -11.82 12.01 -21.31
N GLY A 66 -11.15 11.91 -20.14
CA GLY A 66 -11.47 10.92 -19.11
C GLY A 66 -11.06 9.48 -19.43
N HIS A 67 -10.24 9.23 -20.45
CA HIS A 67 -9.78 7.89 -20.82
C HIS A 67 -8.27 7.84 -21.01
N THR A 68 -7.67 6.70 -20.70
CA THR A 68 -6.27 6.42 -21.01
C THR A 68 -6.05 6.33 -22.51
N ILE A 69 -4.86 6.72 -22.98
CA ILE A 69 -4.53 6.76 -24.42
C ILE A 69 -3.41 5.80 -24.83
N GLY A 70 -3.04 4.81 -23.98
CA GLY A 70 -1.93 3.89 -24.22
C GLY A 70 -0.53 4.50 -24.00
N ALA A 71 -0.45 5.79 -23.73
CA ALA A 71 0.80 6.48 -23.40
C ALA A 71 1.09 6.40 -21.89
N PRO A 72 2.34 6.64 -21.45
CA PRO A 72 2.65 6.75 -20.03
C PRO A 72 1.76 7.80 -19.33
N ILE A 73 1.23 7.42 -18.17
CA ILE A 73 0.41 8.28 -17.32
C ILE A 73 1.32 8.90 -16.27
N ALA A 74 1.30 10.23 -16.14
CA ALA A 74 2.01 10.95 -15.10
C ALA A 74 1.02 11.71 -14.23
N VAL A 75 1.07 11.45 -12.91
CA VAL A 75 0.25 12.11 -11.90
C VAL A 75 1.17 12.89 -10.98
N ARG A 76 0.92 14.20 -10.85
CA ARG A 76 1.59 15.07 -9.90
C ARG A 76 0.71 15.24 -8.67
N ILE A 77 1.33 15.21 -7.49
CA ILE A 77 0.68 15.53 -6.22
C ILE A 77 1.52 16.60 -5.55
N GLU A 78 1.01 17.81 -5.47
CA GLU A 78 1.70 18.97 -4.90
C GLU A 78 1.89 18.82 -3.39
N ASN A 79 3.04 19.22 -2.87
CA ASN A 79 3.32 19.33 -1.44
C ASN A 79 3.02 20.74 -0.98
N ARG A 80 1.97 20.94 -0.20
CA ARG A 80 1.58 22.25 0.31
C ARG A 80 2.57 22.85 1.31
N ASP A 81 3.33 21.98 1.99
CA ASP A 81 4.37 22.42 2.93
C ASP A 81 5.66 22.92 2.22
N TRP A 82 5.75 22.79 0.88
CA TRP A 82 6.91 23.20 0.09
C TRP A 82 7.34 24.63 0.35
N ALA A 83 6.42 25.58 0.44
CA ALA A 83 6.71 26.98 0.69
C ALA A 83 7.55 27.23 1.96
N ASN A 84 7.49 26.32 2.94
CA ASN A 84 8.29 26.39 4.18
C ASN A 84 9.67 25.75 4.02
N TRP A 85 9.93 25.06 2.89
CA TRP A 85 11.13 24.26 2.66
C TRP A 85 11.93 24.70 1.43
N GLU A 86 11.38 25.56 0.58
CA GLU A 86 11.98 26.00 -0.68
C GLU A 86 13.42 26.51 -0.50
N LYS A 87 13.66 27.30 0.56
CA LYS A 87 15.00 27.81 0.88
C LYS A 87 15.91 26.75 1.52
N ALA A 88 15.34 25.74 2.20
CA ALA A 88 16.10 24.69 2.89
C ALA A 88 16.48 23.53 1.96
N LEU A 89 15.73 23.33 0.87
CA LEU A 89 15.90 22.23 -0.08
C LEU A 89 15.85 22.74 -1.54
N PRO A 90 16.64 23.78 -1.91
CA PRO A 90 16.66 24.28 -3.28
C PRO A 90 17.21 23.20 -4.22
N VAL A 91 16.73 23.18 -5.46
CA VAL A 91 17.26 22.32 -6.52
C VAL A 91 18.60 22.86 -7.03
N GLU A 92 18.70 24.17 -7.13
CA GLU A 92 19.88 24.88 -7.58
C GLU A 92 20.77 25.27 -6.40
N ASP A 93 22.07 25.36 -6.62
CA ASP A 93 22.98 25.95 -5.65
C ASP A 93 22.74 27.46 -5.61
N THR A 94 22.23 27.93 -4.48
CA THR A 94 21.85 29.35 -4.29
C THR A 94 22.65 29.98 -3.14
N GLU A 95 23.09 31.24 -3.33
CA GLU A 95 23.72 32.00 -2.26
C GLU A 95 22.80 32.09 -1.03
N GLY A 96 23.33 31.81 0.16
CA GLY A 96 22.56 31.83 1.43
C GLY A 96 21.72 30.58 1.70
N ALA A 97 21.79 29.53 0.87
CA ALA A 97 21.13 28.25 1.13
C ALA A 97 21.62 27.60 2.44
N ASP A 98 22.89 27.82 2.80
CA ASP A 98 23.50 27.24 4.00
C ASP A 98 22.82 27.73 5.28
N ASP A 99 22.36 28.96 5.34
CA ASP A 99 21.70 29.55 6.51
C ASP A 99 20.28 28.97 6.73
N ALA A 100 19.65 28.46 5.68
CA ALA A 100 18.31 27.88 5.71
C ALA A 100 18.30 26.35 5.88
N GLN A 101 19.46 25.69 5.81
CA GLN A 101 19.57 24.24 5.92
C GLN A 101 19.03 23.72 7.26
N ARG A 102 18.38 22.57 7.20
CA ARG A 102 17.87 21.85 8.37
C ARG A 102 18.54 20.48 8.45
N PRO A 103 19.82 20.41 8.83
CA PRO A 103 20.56 19.17 8.83
C PRO A 103 20.01 18.17 9.83
N LEU A 104 20.12 16.89 9.52
CA LEU A 104 19.75 15.79 10.39
C LEU A 104 20.98 14.94 10.64
N THR A 105 21.68 15.22 11.75
CA THR A 105 22.93 14.54 12.14
C THR A 105 22.72 13.47 13.22
N ALA A 106 21.59 13.49 13.92
CA ALA A 106 21.19 12.52 14.95
C ALA A 106 20.17 11.52 14.37
N PRO A 107 20.60 10.42 13.70
CA PRO A 107 19.73 9.51 13.00
C PRO A 107 18.76 8.78 13.94
N ARG A 108 17.55 8.52 13.45
CA ARG A 108 16.50 7.83 14.22
C ARG A 108 16.70 6.31 14.17
N PRO A 109 16.75 5.62 15.33
CA PRO A 109 16.76 4.17 15.37
C PRO A 109 15.55 3.58 14.64
N GLY A 110 15.80 2.59 13.78
CA GLY A 110 14.73 1.93 13.02
C GLY A 110 14.24 2.68 11.77
N HIS A 111 14.80 3.85 11.45
CA HIS A 111 14.61 4.58 10.19
C HIS A 111 15.76 4.34 9.21
N ALA A 112 15.60 4.76 7.96
CA ALA A 112 16.64 4.64 6.95
C ALA A 112 17.82 5.61 7.15
N ASP A 113 17.72 6.58 8.06
CA ASP A 113 18.62 7.72 8.20
C ASP A 113 20.09 7.33 8.17
N LEU A 114 20.56 6.48 9.10
CA LEU A 114 21.96 6.09 9.18
C LEU A 114 22.36 5.16 8.03
N ALA A 115 21.54 4.14 7.75
CA ALA A 115 21.86 3.17 6.70
C ALA A 115 21.94 3.83 5.30
N GLY A 116 21.02 4.76 5.03
CA GLY A 116 21.03 5.54 3.80
C GLY A 116 22.20 6.51 3.72
N ALA A 117 22.50 7.22 4.81
CA ALA A 117 23.65 8.12 4.89
C ALA A 117 24.96 7.37 4.61
N LEU A 118 25.15 6.20 5.22
CA LEU A 118 26.32 5.33 4.95
C LEU A 118 26.35 4.86 3.50
N LYS A 119 25.21 4.45 2.93
CA LYS A 119 25.12 3.97 1.54
C LYS A 119 25.52 5.03 0.52
N PHE A 120 25.06 6.26 0.72
CA PHE A 120 25.27 7.35 -0.24
C PHE A 120 26.41 8.29 0.16
N ASN A 121 27.16 7.97 1.23
CA ASN A 121 28.24 8.81 1.77
C ASN A 121 27.78 10.22 2.14
N PHE A 122 26.60 10.34 2.75
CA PHE A 122 26.10 11.60 3.27
C PHE A 122 26.51 11.80 4.72
N HIS A 123 26.94 13.01 5.07
CA HIS A 123 27.21 13.45 6.45
C HIS A 123 25.98 14.10 7.10
N ASP A 124 24.91 14.19 6.35
CA ASP A 124 23.58 14.65 6.75
C ASP A 124 22.52 13.68 6.22
N ALA A 125 21.66 13.17 7.10
CA ALA A 125 20.62 12.23 6.73
C ALA A 125 19.34 12.91 6.19
N ARG A 126 19.32 14.23 6.03
CA ARG A 126 18.14 14.99 5.54
C ARG A 126 17.64 14.41 4.21
N TYR A 127 18.51 14.25 3.22
CA TYR A 127 18.12 13.75 1.90
C TYR A 127 17.63 12.30 1.93
N VAL A 128 18.16 11.47 2.84
CA VAL A 128 17.66 10.11 3.07
C VAL A 128 16.26 10.17 3.67
N LEU A 129 16.03 11.01 4.69
CA LEU A 129 14.73 11.20 5.31
C LEU A 129 13.68 11.63 4.29
N GLU A 130 14.02 12.59 3.44
CA GLU A 130 13.12 13.18 2.46
C GLU A 130 12.56 12.09 1.53
N ARG A 131 13.40 11.19 1.03
CA ARG A 131 12.95 10.12 0.12
C ARG A 131 12.40 8.90 0.84
N ALA A 132 12.90 8.54 2.02
CA ALA A 132 12.44 7.39 2.81
C ALA A 132 11.11 7.63 3.54
N SER A 133 10.63 8.86 3.55
CA SER A 133 9.39 9.25 4.20
C SER A 133 8.17 8.53 3.63
N ALA A 134 7.23 8.14 4.50
CA ALA A 134 5.95 7.58 4.10
C ALA A 134 5.06 8.56 3.29
N ARG A 135 5.46 9.82 3.12
CA ARG A 135 4.82 10.78 2.20
C ARG A 135 4.81 10.25 0.75
N GLU A 136 5.87 9.56 0.34
CA GLU A 136 5.99 8.91 -0.97
C GLU A 136 4.82 7.97 -1.29
N THR A 137 4.16 7.39 -0.28
CA THR A 137 3.03 6.49 -0.48
C THR A 137 1.81 7.15 -1.15
N ALA A 138 1.71 8.47 -1.18
CA ALA A 138 0.68 9.16 -1.96
C ALA A 138 0.82 8.84 -3.47
N SER A 139 2.05 8.78 -3.99
CA SER A 139 2.29 8.37 -5.40
C SER A 139 1.86 6.91 -5.64
N ARG A 140 2.11 6.02 -4.66
CA ARG A 140 1.67 4.61 -4.76
C ARG A 140 0.15 4.51 -4.81
N VAL A 141 -0.55 5.27 -3.96
CA VAL A 141 -2.01 5.28 -3.91
C VAL A 141 -2.61 5.86 -5.18
N ALA A 142 -2.04 6.93 -5.75
CA ALA A 142 -2.49 7.47 -7.03
C ALA A 142 -2.34 6.46 -8.18
N ALA A 143 -1.19 5.79 -8.27
CA ALA A 143 -0.96 4.73 -9.26
C ALA A 143 -1.85 3.50 -9.01
N GLY A 144 -2.00 3.08 -7.75
CA GLY A 144 -2.87 1.98 -7.37
C GLY A 144 -4.35 2.25 -7.64
N ALA A 145 -4.79 3.51 -7.51
CA ALA A 145 -6.15 3.92 -7.90
C ALA A 145 -6.40 3.74 -9.41
N LEU A 146 -5.43 4.05 -10.27
CA LEU A 146 -5.52 3.74 -11.70
C LEU A 146 -5.63 2.22 -11.94
N ALA A 147 -4.83 1.42 -11.24
CA ALA A 147 -4.91 -0.04 -11.31
C ALA A 147 -6.28 -0.58 -10.85
N LYS A 148 -6.86 -0.03 -9.78
CA LYS A 148 -8.22 -0.36 -9.32
C LYS A 148 -9.28 -0.01 -10.38
N LEU A 149 -9.14 1.12 -11.06
CA LEU A 149 -10.07 1.50 -12.15
C LEU A 149 -10.01 0.49 -13.30
N LEU A 150 -8.82 0.00 -13.67
CA LEU A 150 -8.71 -1.07 -14.67
C LEU A 150 -9.36 -2.38 -14.18
N LEU A 151 -9.09 -2.81 -12.95
CA LEU A 151 -9.62 -4.06 -12.40
C LEU A 151 -11.15 -4.02 -12.28
N ARG A 152 -11.74 -2.87 -11.95
CA ARG A 152 -13.20 -2.66 -11.90
C ARG A 152 -13.90 -2.90 -13.22
N GLU A 153 -13.24 -2.65 -14.34
CA GLU A 153 -13.78 -2.98 -15.66
C GLU A 153 -14.05 -4.48 -15.82
N PHE A 154 -13.48 -5.30 -14.94
CA PHE A 154 -13.61 -6.75 -14.92
C PHE A 154 -14.25 -7.27 -13.63
N ALA A 155 -15.04 -6.40 -12.95
CA ALA A 155 -15.74 -6.69 -11.70
C ALA A 155 -14.84 -7.15 -10.54
N ALA A 156 -13.56 -6.75 -10.54
CA ALA A 156 -12.63 -7.02 -9.46
C ALA A 156 -12.43 -5.78 -8.58
N GLU A 157 -12.48 -5.96 -7.27
CA GLU A 157 -12.28 -4.90 -6.28
C GLU A 157 -11.22 -5.27 -5.24
N VAL A 158 -10.49 -4.27 -4.75
CA VAL A 158 -9.44 -4.44 -3.73
C VAL A 158 -9.69 -3.48 -2.59
N LEU A 159 -9.91 -4.00 -1.40
CA LEU A 159 -10.20 -3.24 -0.19
C LEU A 159 -9.35 -3.74 0.99
N SER A 160 -9.25 -2.94 2.04
CA SER A 160 -8.51 -3.31 3.26
C SER A 160 -9.23 -2.91 4.52
N HIS A 161 -9.00 -3.68 5.58
CA HIS A 161 -9.41 -3.34 6.92
C HIS A 161 -8.28 -3.60 7.93
N THR A 162 -8.43 -3.09 9.15
CA THR A 162 -7.46 -3.28 10.23
C THR A 162 -7.88 -4.49 11.06
N ILE A 163 -6.95 -5.44 11.24
CA ILE A 163 -7.20 -6.65 12.04
C ILE A 163 -6.46 -6.64 13.38
N ALA A 164 -5.44 -5.79 13.57
CA ALA A 164 -4.79 -5.63 14.87
C ALA A 164 -4.13 -4.26 15.02
N VAL A 165 -4.13 -3.71 16.25
CA VAL A 165 -3.33 -2.57 16.67
C VAL A 165 -2.82 -2.87 18.08
N GLY A 166 -1.49 -2.82 18.29
CA GLY A 166 -0.87 -3.19 19.54
C GLY A 166 -1.23 -4.63 19.93
N HIS A 167 -1.80 -4.79 21.12
CA HIS A 167 -2.25 -6.09 21.64
C HIS A 167 -3.71 -6.41 21.30
N ALA A 168 -4.47 -5.44 20.80
CA ALA A 168 -5.87 -5.62 20.44
C ALA A 168 -6.01 -6.21 19.03
N ARG A 169 -6.89 -7.21 18.88
CA ARG A 169 -7.05 -7.95 17.64
C ARG A 169 -8.52 -8.28 17.36
N LEU A 170 -8.84 -8.38 16.08
CA LEU A 170 -10.05 -9.01 15.58
C LEU A 170 -9.84 -10.53 15.61
N GLU A 171 -10.71 -11.26 16.32
CA GLU A 171 -10.53 -12.69 16.60
C GLU A 171 -11.25 -13.61 15.60
N ARG A 172 -11.74 -13.06 14.49
CA ARG A 172 -12.45 -13.78 13.43
C ARG A 172 -12.07 -13.25 12.06
N ASP A 173 -12.31 -14.04 11.04
CA ASP A 173 -12.27 -13.56 9.67
C ASP A 173 -13.48 -12.63 9.39
N ALA A 174 -13.30 -11.70 8.48
CA ALA A 174 -14.33 -10.76 8.05
C ALA A 174 -14.93 -11.20 6.71
N ALA A 175 -16.24 -11.05 6.56
CA ALA A 175 -16.90 -11.23 5.28
C ALA A 175 -16.64 -10.02 4.36
N TRP A 176 -16.67 -10.24 3.04
CA TRP A 176 -16.44 -9.18 2.06
C TRP A 176 -17.38 -7.98 2.25
N GLU A 177 -18.66 -8.23 2.51
CA GLU A 177 -19.69 -7.20 2.69
C GLU A 177 -19.44 -6.32 3.93
N GLU A 178 -18.86 -6.90 4.99
CA GLU A 178 -18.45 -6.17 6.20
C GLU A 178 -17.29 -5.22 5.87
N ILE A 179 -16.29 -5.74 5.11
CA ILE A 179 -15.12 -4.96 4.67
C ILE A 179 -15.56 -3.83 3.75
N GLU A 180 -16.43 -4.12 2.77
CA GLU A 180 -16.99 -3.11 1.89
C GLU A 180 -17.72 -2.01 2.67
N THR A 181 -18.51 -2.39 3.66
CA THR A 181 -19.26 -1.46 4.51
C THR A 181 -18.32 -0.54 5.30
N VAL A 182 -17.29 -1.09 5.96
CA VAL A 182 -16.37 -0.28 6.75
C VAL A 182 -15.48 0.60 5.86
N CYS A 183 -15.15 0.17 4.66
CA CYS A 183 -14.39 0.97 3.70
C CYS A 183 -15.17 2.15 3.11
N LYS A 184 -16.49 2.05 3.01
CA LYS A 184 -17.38 3.15 2.62
C LYS A 184 -17.55 4.17 3.76
N ASN A 185 -17.39 3.75 5.01
CA ASN A 185 -17.47 4.63 6.18
C ASN A 185 -16.14 5.35 6.42
N LEU A 186 -16.01 6.55 5.88
CA LEU A 186 -14.79 7.37 6.04
C LEU A 186 -14.57 7.88 7.47
N GLU A 187 -15.57 7.80 8.34
CA GLU A 187 -15.50 8.22 9.75
C GLU A 187 -15.04 7.10 10.69
N SER A 188 -14.96 5.85 10.22
CA SER A 188 -14.41 4.75 11.01
C SER A 188 -12.96 5.05 11.41
N PRO A 189 -12.65 5.14 12.73
CA PRO A 189 -11.34 5.62 13.18
C PRO A 189 -10.20 4.70 12.81
N LEU A 190 -10.42 3.39 12.82
CA LEU A 190 -9.37 2.40 12.53
C LEU A 190 -9.75 1.43 11.40
N ARG A 191 -10.95 1.54 10.83
CA ARG A 191 -11.47 0.64 9.78
C ARG A 191 -11.43 -0.83 10.18
N CYS A 192 -11.85 -1.12 11.40
CA CYS A 192 -12.10 -2.48 11.84
C CYS A 192 -13.57 -2.82 11.65
N VAL A 193 -13.89 -4.01 11.14
CA VAL A 193 -15.26 -4.46 10.88
C VAL A 193 -16.06 -4.73 12.16
N ASP A 194 -15.39 -4.87 13.29
CA ASP A 194 -16.00 -5.11 14.60
C ASP A 194 -15.79 -3.91 15.54
N GLY A 195 -16.87 -3.26 15.96
CA GLY A 195 -16.80 -2.07 16.79
C GLY A 195 -16.22 -2.31 18.18
N THR A 196 -16.35 -3.51 18.74
CA THR A 196 -15.76 -3.87 20.04
C THR A 196 -14.25 -4.01 19.93
N ALA A 197 -13.78 -4.70 18.89
CA ALA A 197 -12.36 -4.81 18.59
C ALA A 197 -11.75 -3.42 18.25
N GLU A 198 -12.45 -2.60 17.48
CA GLU A 198 -12.02 -1.24 17.14
C GLU A 198 -11.87 -0.35 18.39
N ALA A 199 -12.78 -0.44 19.35
CA ALA A 199 -12.67 0.29 20.62
C ALA A 199 -11.44 -0.12 21.43
N LYS A 200 -11.10 -1.41 21.48
CA LYS A 200 -9.88 -1.92 22.12
C LYS A 200 -8.62 -1.44 21.38
N MET A 201 -8.61 -1.50 20.06
CA MET A 201 -7.51 -1.00 19.23
C MET A 201 -7.30 0.52 19.43
N LYS A 202 -8.37 1.28 19.55
CA LYS A 202 -8.33 2.71 19.86
C LYS A 202 -7.68 2.97 21.21
N ALA A 203 -7.99 2.16 22.23
CA ALA A 203 -7.36 2.25 23.55
C ALA A 203 -5.83 2.01 23.50
N GLU A 204 -5.34 1.10 22.65
CA GLU A 204 -3.90 0.90 22.40
C GLU A 204 -3.24 2.17 21.81
N VAL A 205 -3.90 2.83 20.85
CA VAL A 205 -3.41 4.10 20.28
C VAL A 205 -3.36 5.19 21.35
N ASP A 206 -4.40 5.30 22.19
CA ASP A 206 -4.46 6.27 23.28
C ASP A 206 -3.38 6.02 24.34
N HIS A 207 -3.08 4.75 24.61
CA HIS A 207 -1.99 4.37 25.51
C HIS A 207 -0.63 4.84 24.95
N ALA A 208 -0.33 4.51 23.70
CA ALA A 208 0.90 4.94 23.03
C ALA A 208 1.03 6.48 22.98
N LEU A 209 -0.07 7.19 22.68
CA LEU A 209 -0.10 8.65 22.64
C LEU A 209 0.27 9.26 23.99
N ARG A 210 -0.30 8.74 25.12
CA ARG A 210 0.02 9.19 26.48
C ARG A 210 1.46 8.88 26.88
N ALA A 211 2.00 7.76 26.42
CA ALA A 211 3.38 7.38 26.69
C ALA A 211 4.42 8.16 25.84
N GLY A 212 3.99 8.95 24.87
CA GLY A 212 4.88 9.60 23.91
C GLY A 212 5.54 8.61 22.94
N ASP A 213 4.87 7.52 22.66
CA ASP A 213 5.32 6.38 21.86
C ASP A 213 4.50 6.24 20.55
N SER A 214 4.74 5.19 19.80
CA SER A 214 4.00 4.77 18.62
C SER A 214 3.59 3.31 18.73
N VAL A 215 2.57 2.90 18.00
CA VAL A 215 2.06 1.54 18.02
C VAL A 215 1.97 0.99 16.60
N GLY A 216 2.34 -0.28 16.43
CA GLY A 216 2.22 -1.05 15.21
C GLY A 216 0.89 -1.81 15.16
N GLY A 217 0.76 -2.67 14.15
CA GLY A 217 -0.41 -3.51 13.99
C GLY A 217 -0.43 -4.23 12.65
N VAL A 218 -1.59 -4.74 12.28
CA VAL A 218 -1.78 -5.56 11.08
C VAL A 218 -2.98 -5.05 10.30
N PHE A 219 -2.78 -4.82 9.01
CA PHE A 219 -3.87 -4.62 8.06
C PHE A 219 -4.03 -5.87 7.19
N GLU A 220 -5.25 -6.10 6.73
CA GLU A 220 -5.58 -7.14 5.76
C GLU A 220 -6.13 -6.49 4.49
N VAL A 221 -5.64 -6.94 3.34
CA VAL A 221 -6.12 -6.56 2.01
C VAL A 221 -6.82 -7.75 1.41
N ILE A 222 -8.04 -7.54 0.95
CA ILE A 222 -8.83 -8.53 0.22
C ILE A 222 -8.99 -8.05 -1.22
N ALA A 223 -8.68 -8.92 -2.18
CA ALA A 223 -9.02 -8.70 -3.58
C ALA A 223 -10.12 -9.68 -4.00
N HIS A 224 -11.30 -9.13 -4.21
CA HIS A 224 -12.53 -9.84 -4.57
C HIS A 224 -12.75 -9.85 -6.09
N GLY A 225 -13.36 -10.91 -6.62
CA GLY A 225 -13.71 -11.01 -8.04
C GLY A 225 -12.52 -11.26 -8.98
N ILE A 226 -11.38 -11.71 -8.45
CA ILE A 226 -10.20 -12.02 -9.25
C ILE A 226 -10.41 -13.35 -9.98
N PRO A 227 -10.23 -13.39 -11.33
CA PRO A 227 -10.40 -14.62 -12.08
C PRO A 227 -9.31 -15.64 -11.74
N PRO A 228 -9.58 -16.96 -11.88
CA PRO A 228 -8.55 -17.97 -11.76
C PRO A 228 -7.52 -17.88 -12.88
N GLY A 229 -6.27 -18.25 -12.58
CA GLY A 229 -5.20 -18.40 -13.56
C GLY A 229 -4.32 -17.17 -13.76
N LEU A 230 -4.34 -16.15 -12.88
CA LEU A 230 -3.31 -15.11 -12.85
C LEU A 230 -2.06 -15.61 -12.13
N GLY A 231 -0.88 -15.18 -12.58
CA GLY A 231 0.40 -15.68 -12.10
C GLY A 231 0.80 -17.00 -12.74
N SER A 232 1.87 -17.61 -12.24
CA SER A 232 2.44 -18.85 -12.80
C SER A 232 3.09 -19.68 -11.71
N HIS A 233 3.10 -20.99 -11.88
CA HIS A 233 3.89 -21.93 -11.08
C HIS A 233 5.21 -22.30 -11.74
N ALA A 234 5.39 -21.90 -13.02
CA ALA A 234 6.49 -22.38 -13.86
C ALA A 234 7.86 -21.83 -13.42
N GLN A 235 7.91 -20.57 -12.96
CA GLN A 235 9.13 -19.92 -12.48
C GLN A 235 8.90 -19.25 -11.13
N TRP A 236 9.94 -19.18 -10.31
CA TRP A 236 9.86 -18.65 -8.95
C TRP A 236 9.50 -17.14 -8.91
N ASP A 237 9.91 -16.35 -9.88
CA ASP A 237 9.69 -14.90 -10.00
C ASP A 237 8.34 -14.56 -10.68
N GLU A 238 7.69 -15.54 -11.31
CA GLU A 238 6.35 -15.41 -11.89
C GLU A 238 5.24 -15.74 -10.89
N LYS A 239 5.58 -16.36 -9.74
CA LYS A 239 4.62 -16.71 -8.70
C LYS A 239 3.96 -15.45 -8.13
N LEU A 240 2.63 -15.38 -8.24
CA LEU A 240 1.89 -14.18 -7.83
C LEU A 240 1.92 -13.95 -6.30
N ASP A 241 1.96 -15.02 -5.50
CA ASP A 241 2.17 -14.93 -4.06
C ASP A 241 3.48 -14.20 -3.70
N ALA A 242 4.58 -14.55 -4.37
CA ALA A 242 5.88 -13.91 -4.20
C ALA A 242 5.85 -12.43 -4.64
N ARG A 243 5.18 -12.12 -5.74
CA ARG A 243 5.03 -10.75 -6.25
C ARG A 243 4.21 -9.88 -5.29
N LEU A 244 3.08 -10.38 -4.78
CA LEU A 244 2.24 -9.70 -3.79
C LEU A 244 2.99 -9.48 -2.47
N ALA A 245 3.71 -10.51 -2.00
CA ALA A 245 4.54 -10.39 -0.80
C ALA A 245 5.62 -9.31 -0.96
N ARG A 246 6.33 -9.27 -2.10
CA ARG A 246 7.31 -8.23 -2.44
C ARG A 246 6.69 -6.83 -2.42
N ALA A 247 5.52 -6.69 -3.06
CA ALA A 247 4.83 -5.40 -3.16
C ALA A 247 4.43 -4.87 -1.77
N VAL A 248 3.81 -5.69 -0.93
CA VAL A 248 3.39 -5.32 0.42
C VAL A 248 4.59 -5.13 1.35
N MET A 249 5.64 -5.98 1.28
CA MET A 249 6.87 -5.83 2.05
C MET A 249 7.61 -4.52 1.72
N SER A 250 7.42 -3.96 0.53
CA SER A 250 8.04 -2.68 0.12
C SER A 250 7.44 -1.45 0.81
N ILE A 251 6.31 -1.59 1.50
CA ILE A 251 5.65 -0.49 2.21
C ILE A 251 6.43 -0.12 3.46
N GLN A 252 6.59 1.17 3.71
CA GLN A 252 7.29 1.66 4.90
C GLN A 252 6.68 1.06 6.18
N ALA A 253 7.55 0.67 7.10
CA ALA A 253 7.24 0.01 8.38
C ALA A 253 6.72 -1.44 8.28
N VAL A 254 6.37 -1.98 7.14
CA VAL A 254 6.05 -3.41 6.99
C VAL A 254 7.30 -4.25 7.25
N LYS A 255 7.17 -5.30 8.08
CA LYS A 255 8.27 -6.19 8.49
C LYS A 255 7.94 -7.67 8.33
N ALA A 256 6.67 -8.00 8.07
CA ALA A 256 6.23 -9.33 7.67
C ALA A 256 5.02 -9.23 6.75
N VAL A 257 4.84 -10.23 5.90
CA VAL A 257 3.69 -10.39 5.01
C VAL A 257 3.17 -11.81 5.16
N GLU A 258 1.86 -11.97 5.16
CA GLU A 258 1.19 -13.27 5.23
C GLU A 258 0.19 -13.36 4.08
N LEU A 259 0.08 -14.55 3.47
CA LEU A 259 -0.93 -14.87 2.46
C LEU A 259 -1.89 -15.91 3.06
N GLY A 260 -3.19 -15.63 2.96
CA GLY A 260 -4.20 -16.45 3.57
C GLY A 260 -3.97 -16.62 5.08
N SER A 261 -3.96 -17.84 5.55
CA SER A 261 -3.69 -18.21 6.95
C SER A 261 -2.26 -18.73 7.17
N GLY A 262 -1.28 -18.25 6.38
CA GLY A 262 0.07 -18.81 6.28
C GLY A 262 0.79 -18.99 7.63
N VAL A 263 0.66 -18.00 8.55
CA VAL A 263 1.30 -18.09 9.88
C VAL A 263 0.67 -19.20 10.73
N SER A 264 -0.66 -19.28 10.80
CA SER A 264 -1.35 -20.33 11.57
C SER A 264 -1.21 -21.71 10.92
N ASN A 265 -1.20 -21.79 9.59
CA ASN A 265 -0.99 -23.03 8.85
C ASN A 265 0.37 -23.67 9.15
N SER A 266 1.40 -22.88 9.45
CA SER A 266 2.74 -23.39 9.76
C SER A 266 2.82 -24.22 11.05
N SER A 267 1.83 -24.11 11.93
CA SER A 267 1.71 -24.85 13.19
C SER A 267 0.58 -25.90 13.19
N SER A 268 0.03 -26.22 12.02
CA SER A 268 -1.10 -27.15 11.85
C SER A 268 -0.71 -28.35 10.97
N TYR A 269 -1.53 -29.40 10.98
CA TYR A 269 -1.34 -30.54 10.12
C TYR A 269 -1.91 -30.30 8.72
N GLY A 270 -1.35 -30.96 7.69
CA GLY A 270 -1.77 -30.77 6.31
C GLY A 270 -3.26 -31.07 6.04
N SER A 271 -3.83 -32.06 6.71
CA SER A 271 -5.27 -32.38 6.63
C SER A 271 -6.20 -31.28 7.19
N GLU A 272 -5.66 -30.38 8.00
CA GLU A 272 -6.43 -29.29 8.64
C GLU A 272 -6.38 -27.98 7.83
N VAL A 273 -5.35 -27.83 6.99
CA VAL A 273 -5.07 -26.54 6.33
C VAL A 273 -5.31 -26.54 4.83
N GLN A 274 -5.31 -27.71 4.16
CA GLN A 274 -5.55 -27.74 2.72
C GLN A 274 -7.03 -27.51 2.42
N ASP A 275 -7.29 -26.63 1.44
CA ASP A 275 -8.65 -26.29 0.99
C ASP A 275 -9.18 -27.40 0.08
N GLU A 276 -10.13 -28.22 0.57
CA GLU A 276 -10.69 -29.34 -0.19
C GLU A 276 -11.41 -28.85 -1.45
N ILE A 277 -11.16 -29.54 -2.56
CA ILE A 277 -11.74 -29.23 -3.87
C ILE A 277 -13.03 -30.02 -4.07
N ARG A 278 -14.10 -29.33 -4.47
CA ARG A 278 -15.38 -29.90 -4.84
C ARG A 278 -15.86 -29.39 -6.19
N TYR A 279 -16.66 -30.16 -6.88
CA TYR A 279 -17.38 -29.72 -8.08
C TYR A 279 -18.77 -29.26 -7.69
N ASP A 280 -19.11 -28.01 -8.00
CA ASP A 280 -20.45 -27.47 -7.80
C ASP A 280 -21.27 -27.65 -9.08
N ALA A 281 -22.16 -28.65 -9.08
CA ALA A 281 -22.92 -29.01 -10.26
C ALA A 281 -23.89 -27.92 -10.75
N PRO A 282 -24.55 -27.11 -9.88
CA PRO A 282 -25.37 -26.00 -10.33
C PRO A 282 -24.61 -24.94 -11.10
N SER A 283 -23.45 -24.50 -10.62
CA SER A 283 -22.61 -23.48 -11.27
C SER A 283 -21.67 -24.08 -12.34
N LYS A 284 -21.57 -25.42 -12.41
CA LYS A 284 -20.62 -26.14 -13.27
C LYS A 284 -19.17 -25.72 -13.06
N ARG A 285 -18.76 -25.47 -11.81
CA ARG A 285 -17.42 -24.98 -11.46
C ARG A 285 -16.79 -25.78 -10.32
N PHE A 286 -15.47 -25.85 -10.32
CA PHE A 286 -14.72 -26.30 -9.16
C PHE A 286 -14.68 -25.20 -8.10
N ALA A 287 -14.97 -25.55 -6.86
CA ALA A 287 -14.96 -24.68 -5.70
C ALA A 287 -14.08 -25.26 -4.59
N ARG A 288 -13.70 -24.44 -3.63
CA ARG A 288 -13.02 -24.87 -2.40
C ARG A 288 -13.97 -24.72 -1.22
N SER A 289 -13.79 -25.58 -0.22
CA SER A 289 -14.61 -25.56 0.99
C SER A 289 -14.17 -24.49 1.99
N SER A 290 -12.96 -23.97 1.85
CA SER A 290 -12.33 -22.93 2.66
C SER A 290 -11.37 -22.11 1.81
N ASN A 291 -10.74 -21.07 2.39
CA ASN A 291 -9.78 -20.21 1.69
C ASN A 291 -8.53 -19.94 2.56
N ARG A 292 -7.95 -21.00 3.12
CA ARG A 292 -6.74 -20.89 3.94
C ARG A 292 -5.50 -20.56 3.11
N ALA A 293 -5.53 -20.97 1.83
CA ALA A 293 -4.51 -20.57 0.84
C ALA A 293 -4.55 -19.08 0.47
N GLY A 294 -5.63 -18.38 0.82
CA GLY A 294 -5.79 -16.95 0.51
C GLY A 294 -5.90 -16.68 -0.99
N GLY A 295 -6.65 -17.50 -1.73
CA GLY A 295 -6.92 -17.34 -3.16
C GLY A 295 -5.77 -17.73 -4.09
N LEU A 296 -4.67 -18.27 -3.56
CA LEU A 296 -3.44 -18.56 -4.32
C LEU A 296 -2.96 -19.99 -4.07
N GLU A 297 -2.81 -20.76 -5.12
CA GLU A 297 -2.28 -22.12 -5.10
C GLU A 297 -1.07 -22.21 -6.04
N GLY A 298 0.09 -22.54 -5.49
CA GLY A 298 1.32 -22.64 -6.27
C GLY A 298 1.76 -21.36 -7.00
N GLY A 299 1.27 -20.19 -6.57
CA GLY A 299 1.55 -18.90 -7.21
C GLY A 299 0.54 -18.50 -8.29
N ILE A 300 -0.59 -19.21 -8.39
CA ILE A 300 -1.67 -18.95 -9.35
C ILE A 300 -2.97 -18.66 -8.59
N THR A 301 -3.76 -17.70 -9.06
CA THR A 301 -5.09 -17.44 -8.51
C THR A 301 -6.05 -18.60 -8.79
N ASN A 302 -6.86 -18.96 -7.81
CA ASN A 302 -7.80 -20.07 -7.88
C ASN A 302 -9.27 -19.65 -8.02
N GLY A 303 -9.55 -18.33 -8.10
CA GLY A 303 -10.88 -17.76 -8.23
C GLY A 303 -11.58 -17.44 -6.90
N GLN A 304 -10.93 -17.70 -5.76
CA GLN A 304 -11.36 -17.21 -4.46
C GLN A 304 -10.76 -15.84 -4.17
N ASP A 305 -11.23 -15.18 -3.12
CA ASP A 305 -10.68 -13.91 -2.66
C ASP A 305 -9.20 -14.04 -2.32
N ILE A 306 -8.40 -13.11 -2.82
CA ILE A 306 -6.99 -13.04 -2.44
C ILE A 306 -6.88 -12.32 -1.11
N VAL A 307 -6.22 -12.95 -0.14
CA VAL A 307 -6.04 -12.44 1.23
C VAL A 307 -4.57 -12.18 1.48
N VAL A 308 -4.20 -10.92 1.72
CA VAL A 308 -2.81 -10.51 2.01
C VAL A 308 -2.78 -9.66 3.27
N ARG A 309 -1.97 -10.04 4.27
CA ARG A 309 -1.77 -9.29 5.50
C ARG A 309 -0.41 -8.64 5.56
N GLY A 310 -0.37 -7.38 5.99
CA GLY A 310 0.85 -6.63 6.21
C GLY A 310 1.03 -6.30 7.69
N TYR A 311 2.18 -6.69 8.25
CA TYR A 311 2.55 -6.48 9.66
C TYR A 311 3.45 -5.26 9.78
N LEU A 312 2.92 -4.20 10.38
CA LEU A 312 3.60 -2.93 10.57
C LEU A 312 4.27 -2.87 11.93
N LYS A 313 5.59 -2.64 11.97
CA LYS A 313 6.24 -2.23 13.22
C LYS A 313 5.79 -0.83 13.62
N PRO A 314 5.90 -0.45 14.91
CA PRO A 314 5.75 0.94 15.33
C PRO A 314 6.66 1.87 14.54
N ILE A 315 6.19 3.07 14.21
CA ILE A 315 7.00 4.05 13.48
C ILE A 315 8.15 4.58 14.34
N SER A 316 9.25 4.89 13.70
CA SER A 316 10.53 5.15 14.36
C SER A 316 10.69 6.55 14.96
N THR A 317 9.79 7.49 14.67
CA THR A 317 9.84 8.82 15.27
C THR A 317 8.95 8.87 16.51
N LEU A 318 9.57 9.03 17.68
CA LEU A 318 8.90 9.03 18.97
C LEU A 318 8.96 10.41 19.61
N ARG A 319 7.89 10.82 20.31
CA ARG A 319 7.91 12.04 21.13
C ARG A 319 8.88 11.92 22.30
N ARG A 320 9.14 10.69 22.74
CA ARG A 320 10.17 10.33 23.69
C ARG A 320 11.36 9.71 22.95
N PRO A 321 12.32 10.53 22.44
CA PRO A 321 13.36 10.05 21.56
C PRO A 321 14.26 9.00 22.22
N LEU A 322 14.63 7.98 21.45
CA LEU A 322 15.62 6.97 21.83
C LEU A 322 17.04 7.54 21.75
N LEU A 323 18.00 6.82 22.32
CA LEU A 323 19.42 7.15 22.20
C LEU A 323 19.90 6.95 20.75
N SER A 324 20.80 7.81 20.31
CA SER A 324 21.45 7.82 19.01
C SER A 324 22.90 8.30 19.18
N ALA A 325 23.62 8.38 18.06
CA ALA A 325 24.93 9.03 18.01
C ALA A 325 24.93 10.07 16.90
N ASP A 326 25.49 11.25 17.17
CA ASP A 326 25.65 12.26 16.14
C ASP A 326 26.64 11.78 15.06
N MET A 327 26.24 11.89 13.79
CA MET A 327 27.05 11.40 12.66
C MET A 327 28.35 12.20 12.44
N LYS A 328 28.38 13.46 12.87
CA LYS A 328 29.56 14.33 12.74
C LYS A 328 30.49 14.22 13.94
N THR A 329 29.98 14.43 15.16
CA THR A 329 30.79 14.47 16.39
C THR A 329 31.06 13.07 16.96
N LYS A 330 30.26 12.05 16.62
CA LYS A 330 30.29 10.68 17.16
C LYS A 330 29.87 10.59 18.63
N GLU A 331 29.36 11.65 19.21
CA GLU A 331 28.91 11.71 20.57
C GLU A 331 27.52 11.08 20.74
N ALA A 332 27.24 10.56 21.92
CA ALA A 332 25.92 10.05 22.27
C ALA A 332 24.92 11.21 22.41
N VAL A 333 23.83 11.12 21.66
CA VAL A 333 22.76 12.13 21.61
C VAL A 333 21.39 11.46 21.64
N LYS A 334 20.33 12.25 21.80
CA LYS A 334 18.98 11.80 21.52
C LYS A 334 18.71 11.85 20.02
N ALA A 335 18.00 10.88 19.51
CA ALA A 335 17.56 10.85 18.10
C ALA A 335 16.75 12.09 17.74
N ALA A 336 16.84 12.52 16.49
CA ALA A 336 16.06 13.64 15.98
C ALA A 336 14.55 13.37 16.12
N TYR A 337 13.80 14.40 16.52
CA TYR A 337 12.34 14.36 16.55
C TYR A 337 11.77 15.10 15.33
N GLU A 338 11.03 14.40 14.54
CA GLU A 338 10.23 14.96 13.43
C GLU A 338 8.75 14.76 13.75
N ARG A 339 7.88 15.60 13.19
CA ARG A 339 6.43 15.41 13.34
C ARG A 339 6.02 14.05 12.79
N SER A 340 5.33 13.25 13.57
CA SER A 340 4.92 11.91 13.15
C SER A 340 3.55 11.51 13.69
N ASP A 341 3.02 10.44 13.12
CA ASP A 341 1.81 9.76 13.56
C ASP A 341 2.11 8.92 14.82
N VAL A 342 1.06 8.48 15.51
CA VAL A 342 1.15 7.48 16.60
C VAL A 342 0.81 6.09 16.05
N CYS A 343 -0.20 6.02 15.18
CA CYS A 343 -0.64 4.80 14.50
C CYS A 343 -0.84 5.08 13.00
N VAL A 344 -0.37 4.18 12.15
CA VAL A 344 -0.48 4.29 10.68
C VAL A 344 -1.17 3.08 10.05
N VAL A 345 -1.71 2.15 10.85
CA VAL A 345 -2.24 0.88 10.35
C VAL A 345 -3.33 1.05 9.30
N PRO A 346 -4.37 1.90 9.50
CA PRO A 346 -5.40 2.10 8.48
C PRO A 346 -4.87 2.70 7.18
N ALA A 347 -3.92 3.63 7.28
CA ALA A 347 -3.25 4.19 6.10
C ALA A 347 -2.38 3.15 5.39
N GLY A 348 -1.69 2.30 6.15
CA GLY A 348 -0.93 1.15 5.64
C GLY A 348 -1.81 0.20 4.83
N GLY A 349 -3.06 -0.03 5.27
CA GLY A 349 -4.06 -0.81 4.53
C GLY A 349 -4.36 -0.20 3.16
N VAL A 350 -4.61 1.12 3.07
CA VAL A 350 -4.87 1.79 1.78
C VAL A 350 -3.65 1.74 0.85
N VAL A 351 -2.45 1.85 1.39
CA VAL A 351 -1.22 1.66 0.59
C VAL A 351 -1.08 0.20 0.16
N GLY A 352 -1.47 -0.75 1.03
CA GLY A 352 -1.54 -2.17 0.72
C GLY A 352 -2.48 -2.46 -0.44
N GLU A 353 -3.70 -1.90 -0.40
CA GLU A 353 -4.66 -1.99 -1.52
C GLU A 353 -4.03 -1.51 -2.84
N ALA A 354 -3.35 -0.38 -2.82
CA ALA A 354 -2.70 0.19 -4.00
C ALA A 354 -1.61 -0.74 -4.57
N MET A 355 -0.76 -1.28 -3.70
CA MET A 355 0.35 -2.15 -4.12
C MET A 355 -0.15 -3.51 -4.61
N VAL A 356 -1.15 -4.09 -3.95
CA VAL A 356 -1.82 -5.33 -4.39
C VAL A 356 -2.51 -5.11 -5.74
N SER A 357 -3.23 -3.99 -5.91
CA SER A 357 -3.91 -3.66 -7.18
C SER A 357 -2.94 -3.49 -8.34
N LEU A 358 -1.76 -2.89 -8.12
CA LEU A 358 -0.73 -2.74 -9.17
C LEU A 358 -0.19 -4.09 -9.63
N GLU A 359 0.09 -5.03 -8.71
CA GLU A 359 0.55 -6.38 -9.07
C GLU A 359 -0.55 -7.21 -9.73
N LEU A 360 -1.80 -7.11 -9.24
CA LEU A 360 -2.93 -7.80 -9.86
C LEU A 360 -3.23 -7.26 -11.26
N ALA A 361 -3.21 -5.95 -11.46
CA ALA A 361 -3.37 -5.35 -12.77
C ALA A 361 -2.25 -5.77 -13.74
N ALA A 362 -1.00 -5.86 -13.24
CA ALA A 362 0.12 -6.36 -14.04
C ALA A 362 -0.09 -7.83 -14.45
N ALA A 363 -0.43 -8.70 -13.51
CA ALA A 363 -0.69 -10.12 -13.78
C ALA A 363 -1.92 -10.31 -14.69
N PHE A 364 -2.94 -9.46 -14.56
CA PHE A 364 -4.12 -9.45 -15.40
C PHE A 364 -3.77 -9.12 -16.86
N LEU A 365 -2.97 -8.06 -17.07
CA LEU A 365 -2.51 -7.66 -18.40
C LEU A 365 -1.49 -8.64 -18.99
N GLU A 366 -0.71 -9.33 -18.18
CA GLU A 366 0.17 -10.42 -18.63
C GLU A 366 -0.64 -11.60 -19.19
N LYS A 367 -1.75 -11.96 -18.54
CA LYS A 367 -2.61 -13.05 -18.98
C LYS A 367 -3.48 -12.69 -20.18
N PHE A 368 -4.17 -11.55 -20.12
CA PHE A 368 -5.18 -11.19 -21.12
C PHE A 368 -4.64 -10.27 -22.20
N GLY A 369 -3.57 -9.51 -21.94
CA GLY A 369 -2.92 -8.64 -22.90
C GLY A 369 -3.83 -7.55 -23.46
N GLY A 370 -3.46 -7.01 -24.62
CA GLY A 370 -4.20 -6.00 -25.35
C GLY A 370 -3.66 -4.59 -25.20
N ASP A 371 -3.64 -3.85 -26.31
CA ASP A 371 -3.24 -2.43 -26.34
C ASP A 371 -4.42 -1.50 -26.00
N SER A 372 -5.63 -2.05 -25.98
CA SER A 372 -6.86 -1.35 -25.63
C SER A 372 -7.73 -2.15 -24.67
N LEU A 373 -8.56 -1.45 -23.88
CA LEU A 373 -9.53 -2.07 -22.97
C LEU A 373 -10.47 -3.04 -23.71
N ALA A 374 -10.90 -2.66 -24.93
CA ALA A 374 -11.78 -3.50 -25.76
C ALA A 374 -11.11 -4.84 -26.14
N GLU A 375 -9.83 -4.82 -26.44
CA GLU A 375 -9.06 -6.00 -26.75
C GLU A 375 -8.84 -6.87 -25.50
N THR A 376 -8.45 -6.27 -24.39
CA THR A 376 -8.30 -6.96 -23.10
C THR A 376 -9.62 -7.64 -22.68
N ARG A 377 -10.75 -6.96 -22.85
CA ARG A 377 -12.09 -7.50 -22.56
C ARG A 377 -12.43 -8.70 -23.44
N ARG A 378 -12.19 -8.61 -24.75
CA ARG A 378 -12.42 -9.73 -25.68
C ARG A 378 -11.62 -10.97 -25.25
N ASN A 379 -10.36 -10.79 -24.86
CA ASN A 379 -9.50 -11.89 -24.43
C ASN A 379 -9.96 -12.47 -23.09
N PHE A 380 -10.35 -11.62 -22.14
CA PHE A 380 -10.95 -12.03 -20.87
C PHE A 380 -12.24 -12.82 -21.08
N ASP A 381 -13.18 -12.34 -21.88
CA ASP A 381 -14.46 -13.00 -22.18
C ASP A 381 -14.24 -14.36 -22.88
N GLY A 382 -13.23 -14.45 -23.74
CA GLY A 382 -12.80 -15.69 -24.36
C GLY A 382 -12.30 -16.71 -23.33
N ASN A 383 -11.52 -16.28 -22.35
CA ASN A 383 -11.06 -17.12 -21.26
C ASN A 383 -12.21 -17.56 -20.34
N GLN A 384 -13.19 -16.67 -20.03
CA GLN A 384 -14.37 -17.06 -19.25
C GLN A 384 -15.14 -18.21 -19.94
N LYS A 385 -15.36 -18.12 -21.25
CA LYS A 385 -16.01 -19.20 -22.03
C LYS A 385 -15.21 -20.51 -21.97
N GLN A 386 -13.88 -20.44 -21.99
CA GLN A 386 -13.02 -21.62 -21.84
C GLN A 386 -13.19 -22.26 -20.45
N LEU A 387 -13.25 -21.44 -19.39
CA LEU A 387 -13.45 -21.92 -18.02
C LEU A 387 -14.86 -22.52 -17.81
N ASP A 388 -15.87 -21.94 -18.44
CA ASP A 388 -17.25 -22.47 -18.39
C ASP A 388 -17.41 -23.81 -19.14
N ALA A 389 -16.50 -24.10 -20.07
CA ALA A 389 -16.46 -25.34 -20.83
C ALA A 389 -15.54 -26.42 -20.23
N PHE A 390 -14.75 -26.11 -19.23
CA PHE A 390 -13.82 -27.02 -18.56
C PHE A 390 -14.55 -27.92 -17.59
#